data_deb17702ce7adeeb2a416c1a7c000d60
#
_entry.id   deb17702ce7adeeb2a416c1a7c000d60
#
_cell.length_a   1.000
_cell.length_b   1.000
_cell.length_c   1.000
_cell.angle_alpha   90.00
_cell.angle_beta   90.00
_cell.angle_gamma   90.00
#
_symmetry.space_group_name_H-M   'P 1'
#
loop_
_entity.id
_entity.type
_entity.pdbx_description
1 polymer ?
#
loop_
_entity_poly.entity_id
_entity_poly.type
_entity_poly.pdbx_seq_one_letter_code
_entity_poly.pdbx_strand_id
1 'polypeptide(L)'
;MAPSLPAGCVRVLESMRGRPPAERTGRIDGVMVKTLRSHADPRGSFAEVLKRGDVDDEGRPFIGAEPFAQISRSVAYARGGNPPELIKAWHWHARQWDYWDVVAGEARCVLVDLREDSPTAGRMQVVMLGQSSPRVLAIPPLVAHGYQVVSLRDVVLVYYVTEPYNPDDPDEGRIPWDDPRIGFDWRVENI
;
A
#
# COMPACT_ATOMS: atom_id res chain seq x y z
N MET A 1 -20.80 -3.44 9.81
CA MET A 1 -20.89 -3.87 8.37
C MET A 1 -19.77 -3.15 7.63
N ALA A 2 -19.02 -3.83 6.76
CA ALA A 2 -17.97 -3.15 6.00
C ALA A 2 -18.57 -1.99 5.18
N PRO A 3 -17.86 -0.85 5.05
CA PRO A 3 -18.36 0.29 4.31
C PRO A 3 -18.50 -0.03 2.81
N SER A 4 -19.53 0.52 2.18
CA SER A 4 -19.67 0.47 0.73
C SER A 4 -18.74 1.49 0.08
N LEU A 5 -18.19 1.13 -1.07
CA LEU A 5 -17.33 2.03 -1.82
C LEU A 5 -18.11 3.30 -2.22
N PRO A 6 -17.57 4.51 -1.99
CA PRO A 6 -18.21 5.76 -2.41
C PRO A 6 -18.56 5.78 -3.90
N ALA A 7 -19.66 6.44 -4.26
CA ALA A 7 -20.15 6.47 -5.64
C ALA A 7 -19.11 7.01 -6.64
N GLY A 8 -18.32 8.01 -6.25
CA GLY A 8 -17.22 8.52 -7.06
C GLY A 8 -16.16 7.46 -7.34
N CYS A 9 -15.76 6.71 -6.31
CA CYS A 9 -14.81 5.61 -6.45
C CYS A 9 -15.33 4.49 -7.36
N VAL A 10 -16.65 4.20 -7.30
CA VAL A 10 -17.28 3.24 -8.23
C VAL A 10 -17.17 3.73 -9.66
N ARG A 11 -17.42 5.02 -9.93
CA ARG A 11 -17.27 5.59 -11.27
C ARG A 11 -15.82 5.47 -11.78
N VAL A 12 -14.83 5.74 -10.93
CA VAL A 12 -13.42 5.56 -11.29
C VAL A 12 -13.13 4.11 -11.63
N LEU A 13 -13.56 3.16 -10.80
CA LEU A 13 -13.41 1.71 -11.09
C LEU A 13 -14.02 1.33 -12.45
N GLU A 14 -15.25 1.74 -12.71
CA GLU A 14 -15.89 1.44 -14.01
C GLU A 14 -15.14 2.08 -15.18
N SER A 15 -14.56 3.27 -15.01
CA SER A 15 -13.77 3.93 -16.06
C SER A 15 -12.47 3.20 -16.41
N MET A 16 -11.98 2.36 -15.50
CA MET A 16 -10.78 1.55 -15.72
C MET A 16 -11.06 0.27 -16.50
N ARG A 17 -12.32 -0.17 -16.58
CA ARG A 17 -12.70 -1.43 -17.23
C ARG A 17 -12.18 -1.49 -18.66
N GLY A 18 -11.46 -2.58 -18.99
CA GLY A 18 -10.89 -2.80 -20.30
C GLY A 18 -9.67 -1.95 -20.69
N ARG A 19 -9.23 -1.06 -19.81
CA ARG A 19 -7.98 -0.29 -20.01
C ARG A 19 -6.81 -1.09 -19.45
N PRO A 20 -5.76 -1.38 -20.26
CA PRO A 20 -4.60 -2.14 -19.78
C PRO A 20 -3.92 -1.47 -18.59
N PRO A 21 -3.47 -2.23 -17.57
CA PRO A 21 -2.71 -1.68 -16.45
C PRO A 21 -1.48 -0.88 -16.88
N ALA A 22 -0.78 -1.33 -17.93
CA ALA A 22 0.42 -0.64 -18.45
C ALA A 22 0.13 0.82 -18.87
N GLU A 23 -1.06 1.11 -19.39
CA GLU A 23 -1.46 2.47 -19.78
C GLU A 23 -1.83 3.36 -18.58
N ARG A 24 -2.05 2.74 -17.42
CA ARG A 24 -2.47 3.41 -16.18
C ARG A 24 -1.37 3.44 -15.13
N THR A 25 -0.22 2.82 -15.40
CA THR A 25 0.89 2.78 -14.46
C THR A 25 1.58 4.14 -14.37
N GLY A 26 1.79 4.61 -13.15
CA GLY A 26 2.45 5.88 -12.88
C GLY A 26 2.30 6.27 -11.42
N ARG A 27 2.84 7.42 -11.07
CA ARG A 27 2.72 7.95 -9.71
C ARG A 27 1.27 8.35 -9.42
N ILE A 28 0.83 8.09 -8.20
CA ILE A 28 -0.46 8.52 -7.68
C ILE A 28 -0.23 9.77 -6.83
N ASP A 29 -1.03 10.79 -7.05
CA ASP A 29 -1.00 12.01 -6.26
C ASP A 29 -1.27 11.73 -4.78
N GLY A 30 -0.49 12.35 -3.88
CA GLY A 30 -0.57 12.13 -2.44
C GLY A 30 0.04 10.82 -1.92
N VAL A 31 0.35 9.85 -2.78
CA VAL A 31 1.17 8.70 -2.38
C VAL A 31 2.61 9.17 -2.21
N MET A 32 3.20 8.84 -1.05
CA MET A 32 4.56 9.27 -0.72
C MET A 32 5.42 8.06 -0.38
N VAL A 33 6.69 8.15 -0.72
CA VAL A 33 7.70 7.12 -0.40
C VAL A 33 8.87 7.80 0.30
N LYS A 34 9.29 7.23 1.42
CA LYS A 34 10.48 7.64 2.15
C LYS A 34 11.49 6.49 2.12
N THR A 35 12.62 6.67 1.49
CA THR A 35 13.73 5.72 1.52
C THR A 35 14.43 5.79 2.88
N LEU A 36 14.62 4.64 3.52
CA LEU A 36 15.25 4.56 4.82
C LEU A 36 16.77 4.55 4.68
N ARG A 37 17.42 5.42 5.43
CA ARG A 37 18.88 5.39 5.55
C ARG A 37 19.27 4.38 6.62
N SER A 38 19.93 3.30 6.19
CA SER A 38 20.49 2.30 7.11
C SER A 38 21.90 2.69 7.54
N HIS A 39 22.15 2.61 8.85
CA HIS A 39 23.45 2.79 9.47
C HIS A 39 23.94 1.43 9.96
N ALA A 40 24.83 0.81 9.19
CA ALA A 40 25.36 -0.53 9.47
C ALA A 40 26.69 -0.48 10.22
N ASP A 41 26.88 -1.45 11.14
CA ASP A 41 28.15 -1.76 11.79
C ASP A 41 28.32 -3.30 11.90
N PRO A 42 29.44 -3.84 12.44
CA PRO A 42 29.65 -5.28 12.56
C PRO A 42 28.58 -6.03 13.39
N ARG A 43 27.74 -5.37 14.14
CA ARG A 43 26.67 -5.96 14.96
C ARG A 43 25.33 -5.99 14.24
N GLY A 44 25.16 -5.20 13.17
CA GLY A 44 23.90 -5.08 12.42
C GLY A 44 23.66 -3.68 11.86
N SER A 45 22.40 -3.26 11.81
CA SER A 45 22.06 -1.95 11.28
C SER A 45 20.96 -1.27 12.07
N PHE A 46 20.94 0.05 12.00
CA PHE A 46 19.91 0.92 12.56
C PHE A 46 19.33 1.82 11.46
N ALA A 47 18.02 2.03 11.48
CA ALA A 47 17.36 3.01 10.63
C ALA A 47 16.23 3.72 11.39
N GLU A 48 16.11 5.03 11.18
CA GLU A 48 14.97 5.79 11.68
C GLU A 48 13.79 5.60 10.70
N VAL A 49 12.77 4.85 11.13
CA VAL A 49 11.63 4.52 10.27
C VAL A 49 10.74 5.74 10.08
N LEU A 50 10.24 6.31 11.17
CA LEU A 50 9.38 7.50 11.16
C LEU A 50 9.71 8.42 12.35
N LYS A 51 9.76 9.72 12.07
CA LYS A 51 9.88 10.76 13.10
C LYS A 51 9.14 12.03 12.69
N ARG A 52 8.82 12.87 13.66
CA ARG A 52 8.23 14.18 13.40
C ARG A 52 9.17 15.01 12.51
N GLY A 53 8.60 15.63 11.48
CA GLY A 53 9.34 16.47 10.55
C GLY A 53 10.05 15.70 9.43
N ASP A 54 9.82 14.39 9.30
CA ASP A 54 10.29 13.64 8.14
C ASP A 54 9.71 14.21 6.84
N VAL A 55 10.51 14.07 5.80
CA VAL A 55 10.12 14.34 4.42
C VAL A 55 10.23 13.07 3.59
N ASP A 56 9.46 13.00 2.52
CA ASP A 56 9.57 11.93 1.53
C ASP A 56 10.80 12.14 0.61
N ASP A 57 10.98 11.24 -0.35
CA ASP A 57 12.10 11.29 -1.29
C ASP A 57 12.06 12.52 -2.22
N GLU A 58 10.96 13.29 -2.19
CA GLU A 58 10.76 14.54 -2.95
C GLU A 58 10.83 15.80 -2.06
N GLY A 59 11.10 15.64 -0.77
CA GLY A 59 11.17 16.74 0.20
C GLY A 59 9.81 17.25 0.69
N ARG A 60 8.71 16.52 0.44
CA ARG A 60 7.38 16.86 0.95
C ARG A 60 7.23 16.37 2.40
N PRO A 61 6.49 17.07 3.28
CA PRO A 61 6.19 16.57 4.62
C PRO A 61 5.58 15.17 4.55
N PHE A 62 6.27 14.17 5.14
CA PHE A 62 5.89 12.76 5.02
C PHE A 62 4.78 12.37 6.00
N ILE A 63 4.81 12.95 7.19
CA ILE A 63 3.78 12.74 8.21
C ILE A 63 2.84 13.93 8.17
N GLY A 64 1.54 13.67 7.97
CA GLY A 64 0.50 14.69 8.02
C GLY A 64 0.29 15.29 9.40
N ALA A 65 -0.68 16.18 9.53
CA ALA A 65 -1.04 16.81 10.80
C ALA A 65 -1.67 15.81 11.79
N GLU A 66 -2.27 14.75 11.29
CA GLU A 66 -2.95 13.74 12.10
C GLU A 66 -1.93 12.83 12.80
N PRO A 67 -2.07 12.63 14.12
CA PRO A 67 -1.19 11.74 14.86
C PRO A 67 -1.47 10.27 14.49
N PHE A 68 -0.48 9.41 14.67
CA PHE A 68 -0.71 7.97 14.60
C PHE A 68 -1.61 7.53 15.76
N ALA A 69 -2.70 6.86 15.40
CA ALA A 69 -3.67 6.35 16.36
C ALA A 69 -3.44 4.88 16.71
N GLN A 70 -2.88 4.09 15.79
CA GLN A 70 -2.64 2.67 15.99
C GLN A 70 -1.43 2.20 15.22
N ILE A 71 -0.73 1.21 15.78
CA ILE A 71 0.33 0.46 15.11
C ILE A 71 -0.11 -1.00 15.07
N SER A 72 -0.05 -1.61 13.90
CA SER A 72 -0.45 -2.99 13.69
C SER A 72 0.62 -3.77 12.95
N ARG A 73 0.56 -5.09 13.04
CA ARG A 73 1.46 -6.00 12.35
C ARG A 73 0.68 -7.05 11.57
N SER A 74 1.00 -7.21 10.32
CA SER A 74 0.51 -8.29 9.47
C SER A 74 1.65 -9.22 9.09
N VAL A 75 1.40 -10.53 9.11
CA VAL A 75 2.33 -11.53 8.57
C VAL A 75 1.66 -12.18 7.36
N ALA A 76 2.37 -12.24 6.24
CA ALA A 76 1.96 -12.99 5.06
C ALA A 76 2.99 -14.08 4.78
N TYR A 77 2.50 -15.32 4.73
CA TYR A 77 3.35 -16.50 4.60
C TYR A 77 3.82 -16.67 3.16
N ALA A 78 5.11 -16.99 2.99
CA ALA A 78 5.71 -17.37 1.70
C ALA A 78 5.41 -18.82 1.31
N ARG A 79 4.34 -19.42 1.83
CA ARG A 79 3.94 -20.81 1.59
C ARG A 79 2.89 -20.86 0.47
N GLY A 80 3.11 -21.71 -0.49
CA GLY A 80 2.23 -21.85 -1.65
C GLY A 80 2.77 -21.04 -2.83
N GLY A 81 2.86 -21.59 -3.96
CA GLY A 81 3.56 -20.99 -5.09
C GLY A 81 2.72 -20.11 -5.99
N ASN A 82 1.41 -19.92 -5.72
CA ASN A 82 0.51 -19.27 -6.67
C ASN A 82 -0.46 -18.28 -6.01
N PRO A 83 -0.87 -17.20 -6.73
CA PRO A 83 -2.06 -16.44 -6.34
C PRO A 83 -3.28 -17.36 -6.18
N PRO A 84 -4.21 -17.11 -5.24
CA PRO A 84 -4.29 -15.91 -4.40
C PRO A 84 -3.53 -15.98 -3.07
N GLU A 85 -2.89 -17.09 -2.72
CA GLU A 85 -2.34 -17.35 -1.37
C GLU A 85 -1.26 -16.34 -0.94
N LEU A 86 -0.58 -15.74 -1.91
CA LEU A 86 0.50 -14.76 -1.68
C LEU A 86 0.01 -13.31 -1.71
N ILE A 87 -1.31 -13.08 -1.87
CA ILE A 87 -1.88 -11.74 -2.09
C ILE A 87 -2.76 -11.34 -0.92
N LYS A 88 -2.56 -10.13 -0.43
CA LYS A 88 -3.50 -9.43 0.46
C LYS A 88 -3.94 -8.13 -0.23
N ALA A 89 -5.05 -8.18 -0.96
CA ALA A 89 -5.62 -7.07 -1.73
C ALA A 89 -7.13 -7.25 -1.91
N TRP A 90 -7.84 -6.25 -2.26
CA TRP A 90 -7.59 -4.82 -2.17
C TRP A 90 -8.29 -4.29 -0.94
N HIS A 91 -7.59 -3.47 -0.18
CA HIS A 91 -8.15 -2.72 0.93
C HIS A 91 -8.27 -1.25 0.51
N TRP A 92 -9.19 -0.52 1.11
CA TRP A 92 -9.30 0.92 0.97
C TRP A 92 -9.92 1.49 2.24
N HIS A 93 -9.58 2.72 2.55
CA HIS A 93 -10.06 3.47 3.71
C HIS A 93 -10.67 4.80 3.27
N ALA A 94 -11.75 5.23 3.93
CA ALA A 94 -12.37 6.51 3.60
C ALA A 94 -11.66 7.71 4.27
N ARG A 95 -11.07 7.50 5.44
CA ARG A 95 -10.49 8.54 6.29
C ARG A 95 -9.02 8.27 6.63
N GLN A 96 -8.68 6.99 6.85
CA GLN A 96 -7.40 6.54 7.36
C GLN A 96 -6.27 6.72 6.35
N TRP A 97 -5.14 7.23 6.82
CA TRP A 97 -3.85 7.10 6.18
C TRP A 97 -3.13 5.86 6.69
N ASP A 98 -2.50 5.13 5.80
CA ASP A 98 -1.61 4.01 6.10
C ASP A 98 -0.16 4.37 5.83
N TYR A 99 0.74 3.98 6.75
CA TYR A 99 2.19 4.10 6.59
C TYR A 99 2.79 2.71 6.74
N TRP A 100 3.21 2.13 5.63
CA TRP A 100 3.66 0.74 5.56
C TRP A 100 5.17 0.61 5.59
N ASP A 101 5.69 -0.25 6.50
CA ASP A 101 7.09 -0.65 6.62
C ASP A 101 7.19 -2.18 6.59
N VAL A 102 7.86 -2.74 5.58
CA VAL A 102 8.11 -4.18 5.48
C VAL A 102 9.44 -4.49 6.13
N VAL A 103 9.38 -4.96 7.37
CA VAL A 103 10.55 -5.21 8.22
C VAL A 103 11.22 -6.56 7.97
N ALA A 104 10.54 -7.49 7.28
CA ALA A 104 11.10 -8.78 6.84
C ALA A 104 10.42 -9.25 5.55
N GLY A 105 11.17 -9.98 4.73
CA GLY A 105 10.74 -10.42 3.41
C GLY A 105 10.74 -9.28 2.37
N GLU A 106 10.12 -9.57 1.22
CA GLU A 106 9.96 -8.61 0.11
C GLU A 106 8.51 -8.60 -0.34
N ALA A 107 7.92 -7.42 -0.45
CA ALA A 107 6.54 -7.21 -0.87
C ALA A 107 6.47 -6.33 -2.13
N ARG A 108 5.71 -6.78 -3.11
CA ARG A 108 5.25 -5.95 -4.23
C ARG A 108 3.93 -5.30 -3.82
N CYS A 109 4.00 -4.04 -3.42
CA CYS A 109 2.83 -3.24 -3.06
C CYS A 109 2.23 -2.61 -4.31
N VAL A 110 0.92 -2.72 -4.46
CA VAL A 110 0.19 -2.17 -5.61
C VAL A 110 -0.92 -1.27 -5.09
N LEU A 111 -1.02 -0.09 -5.69
CA LEU A 111 -1.96 0.95 -5.33
C LEU A 111 -2.80 1.35 -6.54
N VAL A 112 -4.05 1.73 -6.30
CA VAL A 112 -4.97 2.23 -7.33
C VAL A 112 -5.70 3.46 -6.81
N ASP A 113 -5.58 4.58 -7.50
CA ASP A 113 -6.28 5.82 -7.13
C ASP A 113 -7.76 5.72 -7.48
N LEU A 114 -8.60 5.68 -6.46
CA LEU A 114 -10.07 5.63 -6.61
C LEU A 114 -10.74 6.99 -6.41
N ARG A 115 -9.98 8.03 -6.13
CA ARG A 115 -10.51 9.39 -5.89
C ARG A 115 -10.93 10.03 -7.20
N GLU A 116 -12.21 10.33 -7.35
CA GLU A 116 -12.77 10.88 -8.59
C GLU A 116 -12.18 12.25 -8.96
N ASP A 117 -11.94 13.08 -7.96
CA ASP A 117 -11.42 14.45 -8.14
C ASP A 117 -9.87 14.50 -8.17
N SER A 118 -9.21 13.35 -8.15
CA SER A 118 -7.75 13.29 -8.21
C SER A 118 -7.22 13.53 -9.64
N PRO A 119 -6.13 14.25 -9.81
CA PRO A 119 -5.47 14.37 -11.11
C PRO A 119 -4.91 13.03 -11.61
N THR A 120 -4.88 12.04 -10.74
CA THR A 120 -4.38 10.69 -11.04
C THR A 120 -5.46 9.62 -10.91
N ALA A 121 -6.75 9.99 -10.96
CA ALA A 121 -7.87 9.05 -10.89
C ALA A 121 -7.69 7.86 -11.86
N GLY A 122 -7.82 6.63 -11.35
CA GLY A 122 -7.65 5.39 -12.08
C GLY A 122 -6.18 5.00 -12.36
N ARG A 123 -5.19 5.77 -11.93
CA ARG A 123 -3.78 5.36 -12.02
C ARG A 123 -3.46 4.24 -11.04
N MET A 124 -2.46 3.48 -11.43
CA MET A 124 -1.91 2.39 -10.67
C MET A 124 -0.42 2.67 -10.38
N GLN A 125 0.02 2.42 -9.15
CA GLN A 125 1.43 2.56 -8.77
C GLN A 125 1.92 1.27 -8.11
N VAL A 126 3.11 0.82 -8.50
CA VAL A 126 3.78 -0.33 -7.89
C VAL A 126 4.97 0.17 -7.10
N VAL A 127 5.11 -0.29 -5.87
CA VAL A 127 6.23 0.05 -4.98
C VAL A 127 6.76 -1.25 -4.36
N MET A 128 8.07 -1.46 -4.46
CA MET A 128 8.73 -2.56 -3.75
C MET A 128 9.09 -2.12 -2.35
N LEU A 129 8.69 -2.91 -1.34
CA LEU A 129 9.06 -2.72 0.06
C LEU A 129 9.72 -4.00 0.58
N GLY A 130 10.73 -3.86 1.42
CA GLY A 130 11.39 -4.98 2.05
C GLY A 130 12.84 -4.71 2.41
N GLN A 131 13.55 -5.75 2.80
CA GLN A 131 14.94 -5.64 3.26
C GLN A 131 15.90 -5.17 2.15
N SER A 132 15.62 -5.51 0.88
CA SER A 132 16.39 -5.03 -0.27
C SER A 132 15.95 -3.64 -0.76
N SER A 133 14.77 -3.20 -0.35
CA SER A 133 14.17 -1.90 -0.67
C SER A 133 13.60 -1.26 0.59
N PRO A 134 14.46 -0.85 1.55
CA PRO A 134 14.02 -0.33 2.84
C PRO A 134 13.38 1.05 2.66
N ARG A 135 12.05 1.07 2.67
CA ARG A 135 11.24 2.27 2.44
C ARG A 135 9.98 2.23 3.30
N VAL A 136 9.48 3.39 3.64
CA VAL A 136 8.12 3.55 4.16
C VAL A 136 7.24 4.13 3.05
N LEU A 137 6.07 3.53 2.88
CA LEU A 137 5.06 3.94 1.91
C LEU A 137 3.88 4.57 2.63
N ALA A 138 3.57 5.83 2.34
CA ALA A 138 2.38 6.51 2.85
C ALA A 138 1.27 6.48 1.81
N ILE A 139 0.09 6.00 2.23
CA ILE A 139 -1.07 5.75 1.38
C ILE A 139 -2.22 6.62 1.87
N PRO A 140 -2.71 7.56 1.06
CA PRO A 140 -3.84 8.41 1.45
C PRO A 140 -5.18 7.69 1.39
N PRO A 141 -6.22 8.23 2.04
CA PRO A 141 -7.58 7.74 1.90
C PRO A 141 -8.03 7.57 0.45
N LEU A 142 -8.92 6.60 0.22
CA LEU A 142 -9.52 6.26 -1.08
C LEU A 142 -8.51 5.86 -2.17
N VAL A 143 -7.29 5.54 -1.79
CA VAL A 143 -6.35 4.81 -2.64
C VAL A 143 -6.44 3.33 -2.26
N ALA A 144 -7.00 2.51 -3.15
CA ALA A 144 -7.05 1.07 -2.95
C ALA A 144 -5.63 0.50 -3.00
N HIS A 145 -5.33 -0.42 -2.10
CA HIS A 145 -3.99 -0.94 -1.94
C HIS A 145 -3.98 -2.42 -1.56
N GLY A 146 -2.89 -3.06 -1.86
CA GLY A 146 -2.62 -4.43 -1.50
C GLY A 146 -1.18 -4.78 -1.74
N TYR A 147 -0.78 -5.98 -1.33
CA TYR A 147 0.57 -6.44 -1.58
C TYR A 147 0.62 -7.94 -1.87
N GLN A 148 1.68 -8.33 -2.54
CA GLN A 148 2.04 -9.70 -2.80
C GLN A 148 3.40 -10.02 -2.20
N VAL A 149 3.52 -11.20 -1.58
CA VAL A 149 4.80 -11.77 -1.16
C VAL A 149 5.59 -12.16 -2.41
N VAL A 150 6.79 -11.61 -2.58
CA VAL A 150 7.67 -11.90 -3.72
C VAL A 150 9.04 -12.44 -3.30
N SER A 151 9.17 -12.84 -2.04
CA SER A 151 10.37 -13.48 -1.48
C SER A 151 10.07 -14.91 -1.04
N LEU A 152 11.14 -15.71 -0.85
CA LEU A 152 11.06 -17.04 -0.25
C LEU A 152 10.88 -17.00 1.28
N ARG A 153 10.81 -15.81 1.86
CA ARG A 153 10.59 -15.57 3.28
C ARG A 153 9.25 -14.90 3.50
N ASP A 154 8.64 -15.18 4.64
CA ASP A 154 7.42 -14.51 5.07
C ASP A 154 7.62 -13.00 5.09
N VAL A 155 6.62 -12.27 4.65
CA VAL A 155 6.57 -10.81 4.75
C VAL A 155 6.03 -10.44 6.12
N VAL A 156 6.76 -9.61 6.84
CA VAL A 156 6.29 -8.95 8.07
C VAL A 156 6.11 -7.47 7.76
N LEU A 157 4.87 -7.06 7.66
CA LEU A 157 4.46 -5.67 7.47
C LEU A 157 4.08 -5.08 8.83
N VAL A 158 4.75 -4.00 9.23
CA VAL A 158 4.32 -3.11 10.30
C VAL A 158 3.68 -1.88 9.66
N TYR A 159 2.51 -1.48 10.13
CA TYR A 159 1.83 -0.33 9.58
C TYR A 159 1.27 0.57 10.69
N TYR A 160 1.45 1.86 10.47
CA TYR A 160 1.02 2.93 11.33
C TYR A 160 -0.18 3.57 10.66
N VAL A 161 -1.25 3.83 11.44
CA VAL A 161 -2.50 4.36 10.88
C VAL A 161 -3.00 5.55 11.69
N THR A 162 -3.70 6.45 11.03
CA THR A 162 -4.24 7.68 11.65
C THR A 162 -5.59 7.47 12.32
N GLU A 163 -6.30 6.36 12.02
CA GLU A 163 -7.57 6.02 12.62
C GLU A 163 -7.44 4.72 13.43
N PRO A 164 -7.96 4.64 14.67
CA PRO A 164 -7.99 3.39 15.40
C PRO A 164 -9.06 2.46 14.82
N TYR A 165 -8.77 1.15 14.79
CA TYR A 165 -9.78 0.19 14.35
C TYR A 165 -11.02 0.22 15.28
N ASN A 166 -12.17 0.48 14.69
CA ASN A 166 -13.47 0.44 15.37
C ASN A 166 -14.34 -0.65 14.73
N PRO A 167 -14.67 -1.75 15.45
CA PRO A 167 -15.49 -2.83 14.89
C PRO A 167 -16.95 -2.40 14.63
N ASP A 168 -17.43 -1.35 15.29
CA ASP A 168 -18.80 -0.86 15.14
C ASP A 168 -18.94 0.09 13.94
N ASP A 169 -17.87 0.80 13.57
CA ASP A 169 -17.77 1.68 12.39
C ASP A 169 -16.40 1.48 11.72
N PRO A 170 -16.18 0.33 11.07
CA PRO A 170 -14.89 0.03 10.44
C PRO A 170 -14.68 0.94 9.22
N ASP A 171 -13.50 1.59 9.18
CA ASP A 171 -13.07 2.40 8.03
C ASP A 171 -12.32 1.55 6.98
N GLU A 172 -12.57 0.25 6.93
CA GLU A 172 -11.96 -0.67 5.97
C GLU A 172 -13.00 -1.24 5.03
N GLY A 173 -12.85 -0.96 3.74
CA GLY A 173 -13.57 -1.63 2.68
C GLY A 173 -12.67 -2.55 1.86
N ARG A 174 -13.28 -3.46 1.09
CA ARG A 174 -12.56 -4.45 0.30
C ARG A 174 -13.10 -4.52 -1.13
N ILE A 175 -12.20 -4.76 -2.07
CA ILE A 175 -12.48 -5.11 -3.46
C ILE A 175 -11.83 -6.46 -3.71
N PRO A 176 -12.45 -7.38 -4.48
CA PRO A 176 -11.82 -8.65 -4.84
C PRO A 176 -10.42 -8.46 -5.46
N TRP A 177 -9.46 -9.29 -5.08
CA TRP A 177 -8.06 -9.18 -5.56
C TRP A 177 -7.95 -9.31 -7.10
N ASP A 178 -8.87 -10.03 -7.70
CA ASP A 178 -8.99 -10.31 -9.14
C ASP A 178 -10.08 -9.46 -9.84
N ASP A 179 -10.50 -8.35 -9.23
CA ASP A 179 -11.54 -7.49 -9.81
C ASP A 179 -11.16 -7.08 -11.25
N PRO A 180 -11.97 -7.44 -12.26
CA PRO A 180 -11.64 -7.22 -13.67
C PRO A 180 -11.61 -5.73 -14.05
N ARG A 181 -12.16 -4.84 -13.24
CA ARG A 181 -12.07 -3.39 -13.45
C ARG A 181 -10.68 -2.87 -13.15
N ILE A 182 -10.03 -3.43 -12.12
CA ILE A 182 -8.63 -3.14 -11.80
C ILE A 182 -7.72 -3.89 -12.78
N GLY A 183 -7.94 -5.19 -12.97
CA GLY A 183 -7.26 -6.01 -13.95
C GLY A 183 -5.76 -6.13 -13.75
N PHE A 184 -5.27 -5.99 -12.51
CA PHE A 184 -3.83 -6.11 -12.24
C PHE A 184 -3.38 -7.56 -12.34
N ASP A 185 -2.28 -7.79 -13.07
CA ASP A 185 -1.65 -9.10 -13.16
C ASP A 185 -0.69 -9.33 -11.98
N TRP A 186 -1.11 -10.19 -11.07
CA TRP A 186 -0.34 -10.55 -9.90
C TRP A 186 0.73 -11.63 -10.17
N ARG A 187 0.76 -12.19 -11.36
CA ARG A 187 1.82 -13.17 -11.68
C ARG A 187 3.19 -12.50 -11.62
N VAL A 188 4.13 -13.18 -11.00
CA VAL A 188 5.54 -12.79 -11.05
C VAL A 188 6.11 -13.45 -12.29
N GLU A 189 6.46 -12.66 -13.31
CA GLU A 189 7.25 -13.19 -14.40
C GLU A 189 8.64 -13.53 -13.85
N ASN A 190 9.05 -14.77 -14.03
CA ASN A 190 10.43 -15.16 -13.74
C ASN A 190 11.34 -14.37 -14.68
N ILE A 191 12.09 -13.43 -14.11
CA ILE A 191 13.17 -12.73 -14.80
C ILE A 191 14.41 -13.63 -14.81
#